data_863e22ed8b2cff591cb94345ee9b8e04
#
_entry.id   863e22ed8b2cff591cb94345ee9b8e04
#
_cell.length_a   1.000
_cell.length_b   1.000
_cell.length_c   1.000
_cell.angle_alpha   90.00
_cell.angle_beta   90.00
_cell.angle_gamma   90.00
#
_symmetry.space_group_name_H-M   'P 1'
#
loop_
_entity.id
_entity.type
_entity.pdbx_description
1 polymer ?
#
loop_
_entity_poly.entity_id
_entity_poly.type
_entity_poly.pdbx_seq_one_letter_code
_entity_poly.pdbx_strand_id
1 'polypeptide(L)'
;DEDQTSLTADELLAAISAGAVDTQVDPGDSGLNANSRATMSASHFEEYSGAELYDTAAAQSAGAFASSEYAIVVGRGGWPDALSATSLAGVYRCPILFTEKDSVPAATASELERLGVSHILLVGGPNLVSQGGLDALGSATGAEVERIWGESLFDTQMAVYERGAGQWSGDLVIVATGADFPDALSIAPVAYAKKAPVFLVSGGGLLPEQKTALMDAARSGSFANAAIAG
;
A
#
# COMPACT_ATOMS: atom_id res chain seq x y z
N ASP A 1 1.62 32.78 24.98
CA ASP A 1 0.17 32.52 24.73
C ASP A 1 -0.01 32.57 23.24
N GLU A 2 0.25 31.45 22.59
CA GLU A 2 0.15 31.30 21.16
C GLU A 2 -1.11 30.51 20.83
N ASP A 3 -2.05 31.27 20.30
CA ASP A 3 -3.26 30.76 19.70
C ASP A 3 -2.88 30.08 18.35
N GLN A 4 -2.40 28.83 18.43
CA GLN A 4 -2.33 27.97 17.26
C GLN A 4 -3.74 27.48 16.98
N THR A 5 -4.48 28.25 16.20
CA THR A 5 -5.74 27.79 15.62
C THR A 5 -5.44 26.67 14.62
N SER A 6 -5.39 25.45 15.15
CA SER A 6 -5.46 24.26 14.31
C SER A 6 -6.84 24.23 13.67
N LEU A 7 -6.90 24.35 12.35
CA LEU A 7 -8.15 24.17 11.61
C LEU A 7 -8.73 22.79 11.92
N THR A 8 -10.00 22.75 12.25
CA THR A 8 -10.72 21.48 12.36
C THR A 8 -10.81 20.82 10.99
N ALA A 9 -11.05 19.51 10.95
CA ALA A 9 -11.21 18.78 9.68
C ALA A 9 -12.30 19.41 8.79
N ASP A 10 -13.38 19.88 9.39
CA ASP A 10 -14.49 20.53 8.68
C ASP A 10 -14.10 21.90 8.12
N GLU A 11 -13.32 22.70 8.85
CA GLU A 11 -12.79 23.97 8.36
C GLU A 11 -11.77 23.79 7.25
N LEU A 12 -10.93 22.76 7.34
CA LEU A 12 -10.00 22.39 6.28
C LEU A 12 -10.76 21.94 5.03
N LEU A 13 -11.77 21.10 5.18
CA LEU A 13 -12.61 20.63 4.08
C LEU A 13 -13.38 21.77 3.41
N ALA A 14 -13.93 22.71 4.21
CA ALA A 14 -14.60 23.89 3.71
C ALA A 14 -13.61 24.82 2.95
N ALA A 15 -12.40 25.00 3.45
CA ALA A 15 -11.35 25.80 2.80
C ALA A 15 -10.88 25.14 1.48
N ILE A 16 -10.72 23.84 1.43
CA ILE A 16 -10.42 23.07 0.23
C ILE A 16 -11.56 23.24 -0.81
N SER A 17 -12.80 23.05 -0.38
CA SER A 17 -13.99 23.18 -1.24
C SER A 17 -14.22 24.60 -1.76
N ALA A 18 -13.76 25.62 -1.02
CA ALA A 18 -13.81 27.01 -1.43
C ALA A 18 -12.64 27.45 -2.32
N GLY A 19 -11.69 26.56 -2.60
CA GLY A 19 -10.50 26.87 -3.40
C GLY A 19 -9.51 27.83 -2.71
N ALA A 20 -9.57 27.94 -1.38
CA ALA A 20 -8.81 28.91 -0.61
C ALA A 20 -7.99 28.23 0.50
N VAL A 21 -7.06 27.35 0.15
CA VAL A 21 -6.05 26.93 1.14
C VAL A 21 -4.76 27.70 0.87
N ASP A 22 -4.61 28.83 1.58
CA ASP A 22 -3.31 29.48 1.73
C ASP A 22 -2.62 28.86 2.95
N THR A 23 -1.80 27.87 2.73
CA THR A 23 -0.96 27.33 3.80
C THR A 23 0.23 28.27 4.00
N GLN A 24 0.04 29.33 4.77
CA GLN A 24 1.15 30.13 5.27
C GLN A 24 1.89 29.33 6.35
N VAL A 25 2.96 28.65 5.97
CA VAL A 25 3.96 28.16 6.93
C VAL A 25 4.85 29.34 7.28
N ASP A 26 4.88 29.75 8.55
CA ASP A 26 5.77 30.79 9.03
C ASP A 26 7.24 30.36 8.79
N PRO A 27 8.01 31.14 8.01
CA PRO A 27 9.39 30.79 7.68
C PRO A 27 10.37 30.82 8.89
N GLY A 28 9.90 31.26 10.07
CA GLY A 28 10.71 31.33 11.29
C GLY A 28 10.85 30.00 12.05
N ASP A 29 9.91 29.07 11.89
CA ASP A 29 9.81 27.89 12.78
C ASP A 29 10.16 26.54 12.13
N SER A 30 10.27 26.44 10.82
CA SER A 30 10.46 25.15 10.14
C SER A 30 11.79 24.95 9.42
N GLY A 31 12.68 25.91 9.39
CA GLY A 31 13.94 25.85 8.63
C GLY A 31 13.72 25.76 7.10
N LEU A 32 12.49 25.90 6.62
CA LEU A 32 12.14 25.93 5.21
C LEU A 32 12.34 27.34 4.66
N ASN A 33 13.05 27.48 3.56
CA ASN A 33 13.28 28.76 2.93
C ASN A 33 12.02 29.30 2.22
N ALA A 34 11.99 30.60 1.94
CA ALA A 34 10.84 31.30 1.35
C ALA A 34 10.39 30.78 -0.03
N ASN A 35 11.16 29.88 -0.67
CA ASN A 35 10.80 29.25 -1.94
C ASN A 35 9.94 27.99 -1.77
N SER A 36 9.66 27.57 -0.54
CA SER A 36 8.83 26.38 -0.24
C SER A 36 7.34 26.72 -0.08
N ARG A 37 6.91 27.93 -0.40
CA ARG A 37 5.48 28.29 -0.41
C ARG A 37 4.79 27.64 -1.60
N ALA A 38 4.16 26.49 -1.38
CA ALA A 38 3.25 25.92 -2.35
C ALA A 38 1.90 26.63 -2.21
N THR A 39 1.58 27.51 -3.14
CA THR A 39 0.20 28.01 -3.28
C THR A 39 -0.59 26.91 -3.97
N MET A 40 -1.44 26.20 -3.23
CA MET A 40 -2.36 25.23 -3.82
C MET A 40 -3.51 26.00 -4.49
N SER A 41 -3.64 25.82 -5.79
CA SER A 41 -4.78 26.33 -6.57
C SER A 41 -5.82 25.23 -6.73
N ALA A 42 -7.09 25.57 -6.79
CA ALA A 42 -8.18 24.63 -7.05
C ALA A 42 -7.96 23.77 -8.32
N SER A 43 -7.20 24.27 -9.28
CA SER A 43 -6.83 23.55 -10.50
C SER A 43 -5.80 22.41 -10.29
N HIS A 44 -5.25 22.28 -9.09
CA HIS A 44 -4.29 21.24 -8.73
C HIS A 44 -4.88 20.16 -7.82
N PHE A 45 -6.19 20.22 -7.53
CA PHE A 45 -6.87 19.18 -6.77
C PHE A 45 -7.32 18.07 -7.71
N GLU A 46 -6.90 16.86 -7.43
CA GLU A 46 -7.41 15.66 -8.05
C GLU A 46 -8.14 14.86 -6.98
N GLU A 47 -9.37 14.47 -7.25
CA GLU A 47 -10.18 13.68 -6.34
C GLU A 47 -10.12 12.21 -6.74
N TYR A 48 -9.65 11.37 -5.82
CA TYR A 48 -9.63 9.93 -5.95
C TYR A 48 -10.63 9.32 -4.98
N SER A 49 -11.91 9.40 -5.31
CA SER A 49 -13.00 8.89 -4.51
C SER A 49 -13.95 8.01 -5.33
N GLY A 50 -14.73 7.20 -4.63
CA GLY A 50 -15.75 6.33 -5.22
C GLY A 50 -16.80 5.97 -4.18
N ALA A 51 -17.90 5.37 -4.63
CA ALA A 51 -19.01 4.97 -3.76
C ALA A 51 -18.59 3.88 -2.75
N GLU A 52 -17.65 3.03 -3.16
CA GLU A 52 -17.13 1.95 -2.35
C GLU A 52 -15.60 1.90 -2.39
N LEU A 53 -15.02 1.05 -1.55
CA LEU A 53 -13.60 0.74 -1.48
C LEU A 53 -12.99 0.43 -2.87
N TYR A 54 -13.71 -0.33 -3.70
CA TYR A 54 -13.24 -0.78 -5.02
C TYR A 54 -13.13 0.37 -6.01
N ASP A 55 -14.14 1.26 -6.01
CA ASP A 55 -14.17 2.46 -6.86
C ASP A 55 -13.04 3.42 -6.48
N THR A 56 -12.83 3.62 -5.17
CA THR A 56 -11.75 4.49 -4.67
C THR A 56 -10.38 3.93 -5.05
N ALA A 57 -10.16 2.62 -4.89
CA ALA A 57 -8.90 1.99 -5.27
C ALA A 57 -8.66 2.05 -6.79
N ALA A 58 -9.71 1.84 -7.59
CA ALA A 58 -9.64 1.96 -9.04
C ALA A 58 -9.33 3.41 -9.48
N ALA A 59 -9.95 4.42 -8.84
CA ALA A 59 -9.69 5.83 -9.13
C ALA A 59 -8.23 6.23 -8.81
N GLN A 60 -7.69 5.79 -7.66
CA GLN A 60 -6.30 5.99 -7.29
C GLN A 60 -5.33 5.31 -8.27
N SER A 61 -5.65 4.08 -8.67
CA SER A 61 -4.88 3.35 -9.68
C SER A 61 -4.89 4.07 -11.02
N ALA A 62 -6.05 4.54 -11.48
CA ALA A 62 -6.18 5.27 -12.74
C ALA A 62 -5.39 6.59 -12.76
N GLY A 63 -5.30 7.28 -11.62
CA GLY A 63 -4.48 8.49 -11.48
C GLY A 63 -2.98 8.21 -11.46
N ALA A 64 -2.56 7.02 -10.98
CA ALA A 64 -1.16 6.69 -10.81
C ALA A 64 -0.54 5.87 -11.96
N PHE A 65 -1.36 5.07 -12.66
CA PHE A 65 -0.87 4.09 -13.65
C PHE A 65 -1.61 4.22 -14.98
N ALA A 66 -0.88 4.49 -16.06
CA ALA A 66 -1.43 4.46 -17.41
C ALA A 66 -1.65 3.00 -17.89
N SER A 67 -0.76 2.09 -17.53
CA SER A 67 -0.83 0.64 -17.79
C SER A 67 0.00 -0.09 -16.73
N SER A 68 -0.24 -1.38 -16.55
CA SER A 68 0.56 -2.22 -15.66
C SER A 68 0.47 -3.68 -16.08
N GLU A 69 1.61 -4.35 -16.20
CA GLU A 69 1.66 -5.80 -16.48
C GLU A 69 1.17 -6.61 -15.28
N TYR A 70 1.46 -6.14 -14.07
CA TYR A 70 1.07 -6.76 -12.81
C TYR A 70 0.01 -5.95 -12.08
N ALA A 71 -0.80 -6.62 -11.27
CA ALA A 71 -1.58 -6.00 -10.22
C ALA A 71 -1.56 -6.88 -8.97
N ILE A 72 -1.54 -6.26 -7.80
CA ILE A 72 -1.82 -6.96 -6.56
C ILE A 72 -3.31 -6.86 -6.30
N VAL A 73 -3.95 -7.96 -5.96
CA VAL A 73 -5.35 -7.99 -5.55
C VAL A 73 -5.45 -8.56 -4.14
N VAL A 74 -6.25 -7.93 -3.29
CA VAL A 74 -6.47 -8.33 -1.89
C VAL A 74 -7.97 -8.45 -1.63
N GLY A 75 -8.37 -9.41 -0.81
CA GLY A 75 -9.77 -9.54 -0.41
C GLY A 75 -10.22 -8.39 0.49
N ARG A 76 -11.51 -8.03 0.42
CA ARG A 76 -12.12 -7.04 1.32
C ARG A 76 -11.86 -7.43 2.78
N GLY A 77 -11.37 -6.49 3.57
CA GLY A 77 -10.98 -6.72 4.97
C GLY A 77 -9.57 -7.26 5.17
N GLY A 78 -8.85 -7.59 4.12
CA GLY A 78 -7.45 -8.04 4.17
C GLY A 78 -6.45 -6.90 4.27
N TRP A 79 -6.67 -5.91 5.14
CA TRP A 79 -5.74 -4.78 5.30
C TRP A 79 -4.32 -5.20 5.69
N PRO A 80 -4.08 -6.26 6.53
CA PRO A 80 -2.71 -6.68 6.82
C PRO A 80 -2.00 -7.24 5.59
N ASP A 81 -2.74 -7.96 4.75
CA ASP A 81 -2.23 -8.51 3.50
C ASP A 81 -1.87 -7.38 2.52
N ALA A 82 -2.72 -6.35 2.42
CA ALA A 82 -2.46 -5.18 1.59
C ALA A 82 -1.21 -4.41 2.04
N LEU A 83 -1.04 -4.21 3.36
CA LEU A 83 0.14 -3.54 3.91
C LEU A 83 1.42 -4.34 3.69
N SER A 84 1.39 -5.66 3.90
CA SER A 84 2.50 -6.56 3.59
C SER A 84 2.88 -6.51 2.12
N ALA A 85 1.88 -6.45 1.24
CA ALA A 85 2.06 -6.47 -0.20
C ALA A 85 2.56 -5.13 -0.79
N THR A 86 2.54 -4.03 -0.02
CA THR A 86 2.92 -2.70 -0.52
C THR A 86 4.34 -2.67 -1.10
N SER A 87 5.28 -3.34 -0.45
CA SER A 87 6.66 -3.44 -0.93
C SER A 87 6.76 -4.25 -2.24
N LEU A 88 6.00 -5.33 -2.34
CA LEU A 88 5.92 -6.14 -3.55
C LEU A 88 5.27 -5.36 -4.70
N ALA A 89 4.26 -4.53 -4.41
CA ALA A 89 3.70 -3.59 -5.36
C ALA A 89 4.76 -2.62 -5.90
N GLY A 90 5.66 -2.16 -5.05
CA GLY A 90 6.82 -1.34 -5.43
C GLY A 90 7.80 -2.08 -6.32
N VAL A 91 8.05 -3.37 -6.08
CA VAL A 91 8.91 -4.22 -6.94
C VAL A 91 8.35 -4.29 -8.35
N TYR A 92 7.06 -4.60 -8.49
CA TYR A 92 6.39 -4.75 -9.79
C TYR A 92 5.89 -3.43 -10.37
N ARG A 93 5.98 -2.32 -9.62
CA ARG A 93 5.46 -0.99 -10.00
C ARG A 93 3.98 -1.07 -10.42
N CYS A 94 3.18 -1.71 -9.60
CA CYS A 94 1.79 -2.01 -9.89
C CYS A 94 0.86 -1.49 -8.78
N PRO A 95 -0.44 -1.32 -9.08
CA PRO A 95 -1.44 -0.97 -8.08
C PRO A 95 -1.78 -2.12 -7.14
N ILE A 96 -2.39 -1.77 -6.00
CA ILE A 96 -3.10 -2.70 -5.13
C ILE A 96 -4.60 -2.42 -5.28
N LEU A 97 -5.35 -3.43 -5.70
CA LEU A 97 -6.80 -3.39 -5.87
C LEU A 97 -7.48 -4.37 -4.92
N PHE A 98 -8.78 -4.23 -4.74
CA PHE A 98 -9.55 -5.06 -3.83
C PHE A 98 -10.61 -5.88 -4.56
N THR A 99 -10.94 -7.05 -4.00
CA THR A 99 -11.98 -7.93 -4.53
C THR A 99 -12.89 -8.46 -3.43
N GLU A 100 -14.07 -8.95 -3.80
CA GLU A 100 -14.94 -9.70 -2.90
C GLU A 100 -14.45 -11.15 -2.75
N LYS A 101 -15.01 -11.86 -1.77
CA LYS A 101 -14.63 -13.25 -1.50
C LYS A 101 -14.87 -14.19 -2.68
N ASP A 102 -16.04 -14.07 -3.30
CA ASP A 102 -16.51 -15.03 -4.31
C ASP A 102 -16.80 -14.37 -5.68
N SER A 103 -16.53 -13.07 -5.82
CA SER A 103 -16.82 -12.31 -7.05
C SER A 103 -15.86 -11.14 -7.22
N VAL A 104 -15.74 -10.67 -8.46
CA VAL A 104 -14.92 -9.50 -8.80
C VAL A 104 -15.83 -8.30 -8.97
N PRO A 105 -15.66 -7.22 -8.17
CA PRO A 105 -16.40 -5.97 -8.35
C PRO A 105 -16.14 -5.37 -9.72
N ALA A 106 -17.17 -4.76 -10.32
CA ALA A 106 -17.06 -4.18 -11.66
C ALA A 106 -15.94 -3.13 -11.78
N ALA A 107 -15.77 -2.29 -10.76
CA ALA A 107 -14.70 -1.30 -10.73
C ALA A 107 -13.31 -1.96 -10.80
N THR A 108 -13.10 -3.05 -10.05
CA THR A 108 -11.84 -3.80 -10.06
C THR A 108 -11.60 -4.47 -11.40
N ALA A 109 -12.63 -5.15 -11.96
CA ALA A 109 -12.50 -5.81 -13.26
C ALA A 109 -12.16 -4.81 -14.37
N SER A 110 -12.90 -3.69 -14.44
CA SER A 110 -12.68 -2.63 -15.43
C SER A 110 -11.29 -2.00 -15.30
N GLU A 111 -10.79 -1.82 -14.10
CA GLU A 111 -9.46 -1.24 -13.88
C GLU A 111 -8.35 -2.21 -14.28
N LEU A 112 -8.47 -3.50 -13.96
CA LEU A 112 -7.53 -4.53 -14.39
C LEU A 112 -7.48 -4.63 -15.93
N GLU A 113 -8.63 -4.56 -16.59
CA GLU A 113 -8.72 -4.52 -18.04
C GLU A 113 -8.10 -3.25 -18.63
N ARG A 114 -8.42 -2.06 -18.07
CA ARG A 114 -7.86 -0.77 -18.51
C ARG A 114 -6.32 -0.76 -18.44
N LEU A 115 -5.77 -1.34 -17.38
CA LEU A 115 -4.32 -1.43 -17.18
C LEU A 115 -3.64 -2.41 -18.14
N GLY A 116 -4.36 -3.35 -18.71
CA GLY A 116 -3.82 -4.45 -19.54
C GLY A 116 -3.06 -5.47 -18.71
N VAL A 117 -3.54 -5.77 -17.48
CA VAL A 117 -2.89 -6.69 -16.55
C VAL A 117 -2.86 -8.10 -17.13
N SER A 118 -1.67 -8.71 -17.15
CA SER A 118 -1.48 -10.11 -17.55
C SER A 118 -1.15 -11.03 -16.37
N HIS A 119 -0.73 -10.46 -15.23
CA HIS A 119 -0.40 -11.20 -14.02
C HIS A 119 -1.05 -10.56 -12.79
N ILE A 120 -1.83 -11.34 -12.06
CA ILE A 120 -2.45 -10.93 -10.79
C ILE A 120 -1.78 -11.69 -9.64
N LEU A 121 -1.23 -10.95 -8.69
CA LEU A 121 -0.74 -11.47 -7.43
C LEU A 121 -1.87 -11.32 -6.39
N LEU A 122 -2.60 -12.40 -6.13
CA LEU A 122 -3.67 -12.43 -5.14
C LEU A 122 -3.06 -12.70 -3.75
N VAL A 123 -2.97 -11.65 -2.92
CA VAL A 123 -2.40 -11.75 -1.58
C VAL A 123 -3.51 -11.96 -0.56
N GLY A 124 -3.41 -13.06 0.17
CA GLY A 124 -4.38 -13.48 1.19
C GLY A 124 -5.00 -14.85 0.95
N GLY A 125 -5.44 -15.45 2.05
CA GLY A 125 -5.92 -16.83 2.10
C GLY A 125 -7.34 -17.04 1.56
N PRO A 126 -7.75 -18.32 1.44
CA PRO A 126 -9.07 -18.68 0.87
C PRO A 126 -10.26 -18.22 1.74
N ASN A 127 -10.02 -17.83 2.97
CA ASN A 127 -11.06 -17.25 3.84
C ASN A 127 -11.45 -15.83 3.38
N LEU A 128 -10.51 -15.08 2.80
CA LEU A 128 -10.72 -13.73 2.27
C LEU A 128 -11.15 -13.75 0.80
N VAL A 129 -10.51 -14.58 -0.02
CA VAL A 129 -10.87 -14.78 -1.43
C VAL A 129 -10.90 -16.28 -1.70
N SER A 130 -12.07 -16.84 -1.95
CA SER A 130 -12.24 -18.27 -2.21
C SER A 130 -11.55 -18.71 -3.51
N GLN A 131 -11.55 -20.00 -3.78
CA GLN A 131 -11.09 -20.52 -5.08
C GLN A 131 -11.97 -19.98 -6.21
N GLY A 132 -13.29 -19.90 -5.98
CA GLY A 132 -14.21 -19.31 -6.96
C GLY A 132 -13.93 -17.85 -7.27
N GLY A 133 -13.55 -17.04 -6.25
CA GLY A 133 -13.12 -15.65 -6.43
C GLY A 133 -11.82 -15.54 -7.22
N LEU A 134 -10.86 -16.43 -6.97
CA LEU A 134 -9.62 -16.51 -7.76
C LEU A 134 -9.91 -16.85 -9.22
N ASP A 135 -10.72 -17.88 -9.45
CA ASP A 135 -11.10 -18.30 -10.82
C ASP A 135 -11.88 -17.19 -11.55
N ALA A 136 -12.70 -16.42 -10.82
CA ALA A 136 -13.41 -15.27 -11.34
C ALA A 136 -12.47 -14.14 -11.78
N LEU A 137 -11.38 -13.86 -11.04
CA LEU A 137 -10.36 -12.89 -11.42
C LEU A 137 -9.70 -13.29 -12.76
N GLY A 138 -9.25 -14.53 -12.88
CA GLY A 138 -8.67 -15.04 -14.12
C GLY A 138 -9.64 -15.00 -15.29
N SER A 139 -10.92 -15.38 -15.04
CA SER A 139 -11.96 -15.39 -16.08
C SER A 139 -12.35 -13.98 -16.55
N ALA A 140 -12.40 -13.00 -15.64
CA ALA A 140 -12.77 -11.62 -15.96
C ALA A 140 -11.70 -10.87 -16.72
N THR A 141 -10.42 -11.22 -16.54
CA THR A 141 -9.29 -10.46 -17.08
C THR A 141 -8.47 -11.20 -18.14
N GLY A 142 -8.55 -12.53 -18.16
CA GLY A 142 -7.64 -13.37 -18.93
C GLY A 142 -6.21 -13.45 -18.36
N ALA A 143 -5.96 -12.82 -17.20
CA ALA A 143 -4.66 -12.81 -16.56
C ALA A 143 -4.36 -14.13 -15.82
N GLU A 144 -3.08 -14.45 -15.73
CA GLU A 144 -2.61 -15.50 -14.82
C GLU A 144 -2.73 -15.01 -13.36
N VAL A 145 -3.35 -15.83 -12.49
CA VAL A 145 -3.57 -15.48 -11.08
C VAL A 145 -2.72 -16.38 -10.19
N GLU A 146 -1.74 -15.79 -9.51
CA GLU A 146 -0.90 -16.44 -8.50
C GLU A 146 -1.41 -16.07 -7.10
N ARG A 147 -1.67 -17.06 -6.24
CA ARG A 147 -2.04 -16.81 -4.84
C ARG A 147 -0.79 -16.83 -3.95
N ILE A 148 -0.64 -15.77 -3.14
CA ILE A 148 0.43 -15.61 -2.14
C ILE A 148 -0.23 -15.54 -0.76
N TRP A 149 -0.04 -16.55 0.08
CA TRP A 149 -0.68 -16.61 1.39
C TRP A 149 -0.02 -17.58 2.35
N GLY A 150 -0.39 -17.50 3.64
CA GLY A 150 -0.10 -18.43 4.70
C GLY A 150 -1.25 -18.53 5.71
N GLU A 151 -1.15 -19.40 6.69
CA GLU A 151 -2.21 -19.69 7.66
C GLU A 151 -2.53 -18.50 8.58
N SER A 152 -1.56 -17.63 8.82
CA SER A 152 -1.71 -16.40 9.58
C SER A 152 -1.30 -15.17 8.75
N LEU A 153 -1.57 -13.96 9.26
CA LEU A 153 -1.09 -12.73 8.65
C LEU A 153 0.46 -12.69 8.57
N PHE A 154 1.14 -13.29 9.54
CA PHE A 154 2.59 -13.32 9.58
C PHE A 154 3.16 -14.30 8.54
N ASP A 155 2.50 -15.45 8.36
CA ASP A 155 2.88 -16.42 7.31
C ASP A 155 2.61 -15.84 5.93
N THR A 156 1.51 -15.11 5.74
CA THR A 156 1.23 -14.38 4.49
C THR A 156 2.32 -13.33 4.23
N GLN A 157 2.73 -12.58 5.25
CA GLN A 157 3.83 -11.61 5.13
C GLN A 157 5.14 -12.31 4.74
N MET A 158 5.44 -13.49 5.32
CA MET A 158 6.63 -14.27 4.93
C MET A 158 6.53 -14.76 3.48
N ALA A 159 5.37 -15.21 3.03
CA ALA A 159 5.15 -15.61 1.63
C ALA A 159 5.35 -14.42 0.66
N VAL A 160 4.92 -13.23 1.03
CA VAL A 160 5.19 -11.97 0.28
C VAL A 160 6.70 -11.68 0.24
N TYR A 161 7.40 -11.82 1.37
CA TYR A 161 8.85 -11.63 1.44
C TYR A 161 9.60 -12.61 0.54
N GLU A 162 9.24 -13.89 0.59
CA GLU A 162 9.83 -14.94 -0.25
C GLU A 162 9.54 -14.71 -1.73
N ARG A 163 8.32 -14.28 -2.08
CA ARG A 163 7.95 -13.98 -3.47
C ARG A 163 8.75 -12.84 -4.08
N GLY A 164 9.19 -11.89 -3.26
CA GLY A 164 10.05 -10.78 -3.67
C GLY A 164 11.55 -11.09 -3.59
N ALA A 165 11.94 -12.30 -3.21
CA ALA A 165 13.35 -12.65 -3.04
C ALA A 165 14.17 -12.36 -4.29
N GLY A 166 15.33 -11.73 -4.10
CA GLY A 166 16.20 -11.30 -5.19
C GLY A 166 15.76 -10.04 -5.96
N GLN A 167 14.59 -9.47 -5.63
CA GLN A 167 14.05 -8.28 -6.28
C GLN A 167 13.96 -7.06 -5.32
N TRP A 168 14.17 -7.28 -4.02
CA TRP A 168 14.24 -6.20 -3.05
C TRP A 168 15.41 -5.26 -3.36
N SER A 169 15.28 -3.97 -3.02
CA SER A 169 16.33 -2.97 -3.34
C SER A 169 17.66 -3.18 -2.62
N GLY A 170 17.67 -3.98 -1.56
CA GLY A 170 18.84 -4.19 -0.72
C GLY A 170 19.19 -3.04 0.24
N ASP A 171 18.44 -1.96 0.19
CA ASP A 171 18.73 -0.74 0.94
C ASP A 171 18.11 -0.76 2.34
N LEU A 172 16.87 -1.24 2.45
CA LEU A 172 16.04 -1.09 3.63
C LEU A 172 15.16 -2.32 3.85
N VAL A 173 15.04 -2.73 5.10
CA VAL A 173 13.96 -3.58 5.59
C VAL A 173 13.11 -2.79 6.59
N ILE A 174 11.82 -3.01 6.60
CA ILE A 174 10.88 -2.32 7.49
C ILE A 174 10.28 -3.33 8.46
N VAL A 175 10.24 -2.96 9.74
CA VAL A 175 9.53 -3.70 10.79
C VAL A 175 8.43 -2.78 11.31
N ALA A 176 7.19 -3.23 11.26
CA ALA A 176 6.03 -2.46 11.72
C ALA A 176 5.13 -3.32 12.61
N THR A 177 4.35 -2.68 13.50
CA THR A 177 3.37 -3.41 14.29
C THR A 177 2.29 -4.02 13.40
N GLY A 178 1.96 -5.29 13.65
CA GLY A 178 0.83 -6.00 13.02
C GLY A 178 -0.42 -6.01 13.90
N ALA A 179 -0.36 -5.37 15.08
CA ALA A 179 -1.50 -5.32 15.99
C ALA A 179 -2.58 -4.34 15.53
N ASP A 180 -2.18 -3.26 14.84
CA ASP A 180 -3.08 -2.25 14.28
C ASP A 180 -2.44 -1.69 12.99
N PHE A 181 -3.26 -1.01 12.16
CA PHE A 181 -2.84 -0.58 10.82
C PHE A 181 -2.09 0.77 10.74
N PRO A 182 -2.19 1.73 11.68
CA PRO A 182 -1.70 3.10 11.45
C PRO A 182 -0.21 3.18 11.13
N ASP A 183 0.61 2.46 11.90
CA ASP A 183 2.07 2.52 11.75
C ASP A 183 2.54 1.88 10.43
N ALA A 184 2.00 0.69 10.13
CA ALA A 184 2.28 0.02 8.86
C ALA A 184 1.76 0.82 7.66
N LEU A 185 0.60 1.48 7.78
CA LEU A 185 0.05 2.36 6.75
C LEU A 185 0.94 3.59 6.53
N SER A 186 1.41 4.22 7.60
CA SER A 186 2.25 5.42 7.51
C SER A 186 3.57 5.18 6.78
N ILE A 187 4.17 3.99 6.95
CA ILE A 187 5.43 3.61 6.30
C ILE A 187 5.25 2.99 4.91
N ALA A 188 4.02 2.64 4.51
CA ALA A 188 3.71 1.98 3.25
C ALA A 188 4.23 2.74 2.00
N PRO A 189 4.14 4.08 1.89
CA PRO A 189 4.73 4.81 0.77
C PRO A 189 6.25 4.64 0.65
N VAL A 190 6.95 4.55 1.79
CA VAL A 190 8.40 4.29 1.83
C VAL A 190 8.69 2.86 1.39
N ALA A 191 7.90 1.88 1.88
CA ALA A 191 8.01 0.48 1.48
C ALA A 191 7.89 0.31 -0.04
N TYR A 192 6.89 0.95 -0.64
CA TYR A 192 6.67 0.96 -2.09
C TYR A 192 7.85 1.61 -2.83
N ALA A 193 8.19 2.85 -2.49
CA ALA A 193 9.21 3.64 -3.19
C ALA A 193 10.60 3.00 -3.10
N LYS A 194 10.92 2.40 -1.96
CA LYS A 194 12.21 1.76 -1.69
C LYS A 194 12.24 0.27 -2.04
N LYS A 195 11.12 -0.33 -2.46
CA LYS A 195 10.99 -1.79 -2.63
C LYS A 195 11.50 -2.53 -1.39
N ALA A 196 11.15 -2.01 -0.22
CA ALA A 196 11.66 -2.48 1.06
C ALA A 196 10.64 -3.44 1.67
N PRO A 197 11.00 -4.71 1.93
CA PRO A 197 10.06 -5.65 2.53
C PRO A 197 9.59 -5.19 3.90
N VAL A 198 8.30 -5.41 4.19
CA VAL A 198 7.67 -5.05 5.47
C VAL A 198 7.45 -6.32 6.28
N PHE A 199 8.02 -6.36 7.47
CA PHE A 199 7.78 -7.39 8.46
C PHE A 199 6.79 -6.87 9.50
N LEU A 200 5.60 -7.44 9.51
CA LEU A 200 4.60 -7.17 10.55
C LEU A 200 4.93 -8.00 11.78
N VAL A 201 4.92 -7.37 12.95
CA VAL A 201 5.26 -8.03 14.20
C VAL A 201 4.09 -8.04 15.18
N SER A 202 4.00 -9.07 15.99
CA SER A 202 3.06 -9.14 17.11
C SER A 202 3.57 -8.36 18.32
N GLY A 203 2.73 -8.20 19.36
CA GLY A 203 3.15 -7.60 20.62
C GLY A 203 4.30 -8.35 21.35
N GLY A 204 4.59 -9.60 20.95
CA GLY A 204 5.74 -10.38 21.40
C GLY A 204 7.01 -10.19 20.56
N GLY A 205 6.96 -9.32 19.55
CA GLY A 205 8.07 -9.05 18.62
C GLY A 205 8.10 -10.01 17.42
N LEU A 206 9.27 -10.14 16.80
CA LEU A 206 9.49 -10.99 15.63
C LEU A 206 9.30 -12.47 15.96
N LEU A 207 8.61 -13.19 15.08
CA LEU A 207 8.51 -14.64 15.12
C LEU A 207 9.85 -15.31 14.74
N PRO A 208 10.07 -16.60 15.12
CA PRO A 208 11.32 -17.29 14.85
C PRO A 208 11.73 -17.28 13.38
N GLU A 209 10.81 -17.53 12.46
CA GLU A 209 11.02 -17.51 11.01
C GLU A 209 11.37 -16.12 10.50
N GLN A 210 10.70 -15.08 10.99
CA GLN A 210 11.02 -13.69 10.67
C GLN A 210 12.43 -13.32 11.16
N LYS A 211 12.81 -13.72 12.38
CA LYS A 211 14.15 -13.54 12.91
C LYS A 211 15.20 -14.22 12.03
N THR A 212 14.93 -15.46 11.64
CA THR A 212 15.85 -16.22 10.77
C THR A 212 16.04 -15.51 9.44
N ALA A 213 14.95 -15.11 8.77
CA ALA A 213 15.00 -14.39 7.50
C ALA A 213 15.80 -13.08 7.60
N LEU A 214 15.55 -12.29 8.65
CA LEU A 214 16.25 -11.02 8.88
C LEU A 214 17.74 -11.24 9.20
N MET A 215 18.08 -12.25 10.00
CA MET A 215 19.47 -12.57 10.32
C MET A 215 20.23 -13.07 9.10
N ASP A 216 19.63 -13.87 8.26
CA ASP A 216 20.24 -14.38 7.03
C ASP A 216 20.41 -13.25 6.01
N ALA A 217 19.43 -12.37 5.88
CA ALA A 217 19.53 -11.16 5.08
C ALA A 217 20.64 -10.22 5.57
N ALA A 218 20.78 -10.03 6.88
CA ALA A 218 21.86 -9.24 7.46
C ALA A 218 23.24 -9.86 7.22
N ARG A 219 23.39 -11.19 7.37
CA ARG A 219 24.65 -11.91 7.12
C ARG A 219 25.06 -11.87 5.64
N SER A 220 24.09 -11.95 4.75
CA SER A 220 24.34 -11.88 3.29
C SER A 220 24.54 -10.45 2.79
N GLY A 221 24.33 -9.43 3.63
CA GLY A 221 24.36 -8.03 3.23
C GLY A 221 23.20 -7.62 2.32
N SER A 222 22.09 -8.38 2.38
CA SER A 222 20.92 -8.13 1.52
C SER A 222 20.18 -6.84 1.87
N PHE A 223 20.33 -6.33 3.12
CA PHE A 223 19.78 -5.05 3.55
C PHE A 223 20.83 -4.26 4.36
N ALA A 224 21.04 -3.00 3.99
CA ALA A 224 21.98 -2.11 4.65
C ALA A 224 21.39 -1.45 5.91
N ASN A 225 20.07 -1.25 5.94
CA ASN A 225 19.37 -0.49 6.97
C ASN A 225 18.08 -1.20 7.38
N ALA A 226 17.62 -0.89 8.61
CA ALA A 226 16.32 -1.27 9.11
C ALA A 226 15.58 -0.03 9.63
N ALA A 227 14.28 0.08 9.31
CA ALA A 227 13.37 1.07 9.88
C ALA A 227 12.33 0.37 10.75
N ILE A 228 12.01 0.99 11.89
CA ILE A 228 10.98 0.51 12.80
C ILE A 228 9.86 1.55 12.81
N ALA A 229 8.62 1.11 12.59
CA ALA A 229 7.42 1.92 12.66
C ALA A 229 6.48 1.37 13.76
N GLY A 230 6.25 2.18 14.83
CA GLY A 230 5.44 1.81 15.98
C GLY A 230 6.20 1.75 17.28
#